data_f11ef2586b7142c45086defcb87ccf8d
#
_entry.id   f11ef2586b7142c45086defcb87ccf8d
#
_cell.length_a   1.000
_cell.length_b   1.000
_cell.length_c   1.000
_cell.angle_alpha   90.00
_cell.angle_beta   90.00
_cell.angle_gamma   90.00
#
_symmetry.space_group_name_H-M   'P 1'
#
loop_
_entity.id
_entity.type
_entity.pdbx_description
1 polymer ?
#
loop_
_entity_poly.entity_id
_entity_poly.type
_entity_poly.pdbx_seq_one_letter_code
_entity_poly.pdbx_strand_id
1 'polypeptide(L)'
;MQATIHNEFLTLTVDTPGAEAVSLKNAAGEEMLWQADPAIWMRHAPILFPWTGKLVDGTFTAKGKTWKGGQHGFARDLEHTLLRAEGDTIQLELRADDAIKAERFPYDFVLTSTFRLEGKTVHHTLQVTNPGTEELRFGIGFHPAFNIPFDEKHTTTDYEFRFDRPESPVILDARPNGLLSGKSYYQWKNQQTIPLTDDLFANDSFCMAGLRTGTIGICEKDTGRNITCRVEGYPYSLIWSAPAKPVRFVCIEPWHSLPAAATDPQDWEQRAAAACLAPGESWQTTLSTTFDR
;
A
#
# COMPACT_ATOMS: atom_id res chain seq x y z
N MET A 1 -9.32 15.19 -10.78
CA MET A 1 -10.48 15.76 -10.02
C MET A 1 -10.36 15.30 -8.59
N GLN A 2 -10.83 16.09 -7.60
CA GLN A 2 -10.84 15.67 -6.19
C GLN A 2 -12.26 15.41 -5.72
N ALA A 3 -12.42 14.37 -4.90
CA ALA A 3 -13.64 14.05 -4.17
C ALA A 3 -13.36 14.10 -2.67
N THR A 4 -14.28 14.66 -1.89
CA THR A 4 -14.11 14.80 -0.43
C THR A 4 -15.34 14.29 0.29
N ILE A 5 -15.12 13.49 1.33
CA ILE A 5 -16.14 13.05 2.29
C ILE A 5 -15.69 13.38 3.71
N HIS A 6 -16.66 13.51 4.61
CA HIS A 6 -16.36 13.78 6.02
C HIS A 6 -17.40 13.17 6.95
N ASN A 7 -16.99 12.95 8.17
CA ASN A 7 -17.86 12.68 9.31
C ASN A 7 -17.46 13.59 10.49
N GLU A 8 -17.94 13.33 11.69
CA GLU A 8 -17.60 14.15 12.88
C GLU A 8 -16.12 14.07 13.30
N PHE A 9 -15.37 13.05 12.83
CA PHE A 9 -13.98 12.78 13.24
C PHE A 9 -12.97 13.07 12.13
N LEU A 10 -13.32 12.79 10.87
CA LEU A 10 -12.39 12.75 9.75
C LEU A 10 -12.92 13.50 8.53
N THR A 11 -12.00 14.12 7.80
CA THR A 11 -12.22 14.63 6.44
C THR A 11 -11.21 13.99 5.52
N LEU A 12 -11.67 13.20 4.55
CA LEU A 12 -10.85 12.50 3.56
C LEU A 12 -11.03 13.12 2.18
N THR A 13 -9.93 13.42 1.50
CA THR A 13 -9.90 13.83 0.09
C THR A 13 -9.14 12.81 -0.74
N VAL A 14 -9.73 12.40 -1.84
CA VAL A 14 -9.18 11.43 -2.79
C VAL A 14 -9.07 12.09 -4.17
N ASP A 15 -7.91 11.93 -4.82
CA ASP A 15 -7.71 12.35 -6.21
C ASP A 15 -8.12 11.24 -7.18
N THR A 16 -8.68 11.62 -8.33
CA THR A 16 -9.00 10.67 -9.41
C THR A 16 -7.75 10.08 -10.08
N PRO A 17 -6.64 10.82 -10.31
CA PRO A 17 -5.37 10.20 -10.68
C PRO A 17 -4.93 9.21 -9.58
N GLY A 18 -4.76 7.94 -9.95
CA GLY A 18 -4.35 6.87 -9.04
C GLY A 18 -5.39 6.42 -8.02
N ALA A 19 -6.59 7.01 -7.98
CA ALA A 19 -7.56 6.86 -6.88
C ALA A 19 -6.86 7.04 -5.52
N GLU A 20 -5.96 8.03 -5.42
CA GLU A 20 -5.05 8.19 -4.30
C GLU A 20 -5.67 9.09 -3.22
N ALA A 21 -5.67 8.62 -1.96
CA ALA A 21 -5.99 9.47 -0.82
C ALA A 21 -4.87 10.50 -0.64
N VAL A 22 -5.19 11.79 -0.82
CA VAL A 22 -4.20 12.87 -0.82
C VAL A 22 -4.26 13.75 0.42
N SER A 23 -5.34 13.70 1.19
CA SER A 23 -5.47 14.41 2.46
C SER A 23 -6.41 13.63 3.38
N LEU A 24 -6.02 13.50 4.63
CA LEU A 24 -6.86 12.99 5.71
C LEU A 24 -6.65 13.85 6.94
N LYS A 25 -7.66 14.61 7.31
CA LYS A 25 -7.61 15.50 8.47
C LYS A 25 -8.50 14.99 9.59
N ASN A 26 -8.06 15.16 10.83
CA ASN A 26 -8.90 14.95 12.00
C ASN A 26 -9.86 16.15 12.23
N ALA A 27 -10.71 16.08 13.25
CA ALA A 27 -11.67 17.13 13.59
C ALA A 27 -11.01 18.48 13.96
N ALA A 28 -9.74 18.46 14.37
CA ALA A 28 -8.96 19.68 14.64
C ALA A 28 -8.36 20.30 13.36
N GLY A 29 -8.50 19.64 12.21
CA GLY A 29 -7.94 20.06 10.93
C GLY A 29 -6.47 19.68 10.73
N GLU A 30 -5.91 18.84 11.60
CA GLU A 30 -4.52 18.35 11.48
C GLU A 30 -4.41 17.32 10.38
N GLU A 31 -3.45 17.51 9.46
CA GLU A 31 -3.17 16.59 8.36
C GLU A 31 -2.42 15.35 8.86
N MET A 32 -2.96 14.17 8.57
CA MET A 32 -2.41 12.91 9.03
C MET A 32 -1.67 12.12 7.95
N LEU A 33 -1.93 12.42 6.67
CA LEU A 33 -1.19 11.82 5.55
C LEU A 33 0.03 12.67 5.18
N TRP A 34 1.06 12.00 4.72
CA TRP A 34 2.21 12.65 4.10
C TRP A 34 1.79 13.47 2.88
N GLN A 35 2.34 14.68 2.74
CA GLN A 35 1.90 15.65 1.74
C GLN A 35 2.80 15.69 0.50
N ALA A 36 3.41 14.56 0.16
CA ALA A 36 4.10 14.29 -1.10
C ALA A 36 5.16 15.33 -1.49
N ASP A 37 5.98 15.79 -0.53
CA ASP A 37 7.11 16.67 -0.84
C ASP A 37 8.03 15.99 -1.88
N PRO A 38 8.17 16.56 -3.10
CA PRO A 38 8.94 15.94 -4.17
C PRO A 38 10.44 15.83 -3.86
N ALA A 39 10.95 16.59 -2.89
CA ALA A 39 12.33 16.48 -2.42
C ALA A 39 12.57 15.21 -1.59
N ILE A 40 11.51 14.55 -1.10
CA ILE A 40 11.58 13.36 -0.27
C ILE A 40 10.87 12.19 -0.95
N TRP A 41 9.56 12.27 -1.15
CA TRP A 41 8.75 11.26 -1.82
C TRP A 41 7.42 11.85 -2.32
N MET A 42 7.19 11.78 -3.62
CA MET A 42 6.14 12.52 -4.34
C MET A 42 4.76 11.83 -4.37
N ARG A 43 4.46 10.93 -3.43
CA ARG A 43 3.16 10.24 -3.32
C ARG A 43 2.63 10.31 -1.90
N HIS A 44 1.31 10.07 -1.73
CA HIS A 44 0.63 10.09 -0.44
C HIS A 44 0.25 8.68 0.04
N ALA A 45 -0.58 7.98 -0.74
CA ALA A 45 -1.13 6.67 -0.41
C ALA A 45 -1.44 5.85 -1.67
N PRO A 46 -0.47 5.56 -2.54
CA PRO A 46 -0.73 4.92 -3.81
C PRO A 46 -1.22 3.49 -3.65
N ILE A 47 -2.12 3.06 -4.54
CA ILE A 47 -2.48 1.65 -4.71
C ILE A 47 -1.47 0.94 -5.60
N LEU A 48 -1.22 -0.34 -5.30
CA LEU A 48 -0.25 -1.16 -6.02
C LEU A 48 -1.02 -2.19 -6.85
N PHE A 49 -1.01 -2.04 -8.19
CA PHE A 49 -1.72 -2.93 -9.11
C PHE A 49 -1.19 -2.75 -10.55
N PRO A 50 -1.04 -3.82 -11.35
CA PRO A 50 -1.35 -5.22 -11.09
C PRO A 50 -0.16 -6.05 -10.55
N TRP A 51 0.85 -5.41 -9.98
CA TRP A 51 1.93 -6.05 -9.21
C TRP A 51 2.43 -5.13 -8.10
N THR A 52 3.05 -5.74 -7.09
CA THR A 52 3.75 -5.05 -6.01
C THR A 52 5.27 -5.13 -6.22
N GLY A 53 5.99 -4.09 -5.80
CA GLY A 53 7.45 -4.03 -5.94
C GLY A 53 7.92 -3.96 -7.39
N LYS A 54 9.14 -4.44 -7.63
CA LYS A 54 9.80 -4.41 -8.95
C LYS A 54 9.63 -5.73 -9.69
N LEU A 55 9.68 -5.63 -11.02
CA LEU A 55 9.83 -6.75 -11.95
C LEU A 55 11.31 -6.95 -12.29
N VAL A 56 11.71 -8.17 -12.64
CA VAL A 56 13.05 -8.45 -13.16
C VAL A 56 13.25 -7.64 -14.45
N ASP A 57 14.34 -6.89 -14.53
CA ASP A 57 14.67 -6.00 -15.66
C ASP A 57 13.55 -4.98 -16.00
N GLY A 58 12.60 -4.77 -15.10
CA GLY A 58 11.44 -3.90 -15.34
C GLY A 58 10.55 -4.39 -16.48
N THR A 59 10.49 -5.70 -16.72
CA THR A 59 9.74 -6.30 -17.83
C THR A 59 9.00 -7.57 -17.41
N PHE A 60 8.02 -7.96 -18.23
CA PHE A 60 7.38 -9.28 -18.19
C PHE A 60 6.98 -9.70 -19.61
N THR A 61 6.80 -10.99 -19.83
CA THR A 61 6.27 -11.52 -21.09
C THR A 61 4.83 -11.98 -20.91
N ALA A 62 3.99 -11.65 -21.86
CA ALA A 62 2.59 -12.08 -21.91
C ALA A 62 2.09 -12.04 -23.34
N LYS A 63 1.26 -12.99 -23.75
CA LYS A 63 0.68 -13.04 -25.11
C LYS A 63 1.75 -12.95 -26.22
N GLY A 64 2.91 -13.58 -26.03
CA GLY A 64 4.01 -13.61 -26.99
C GLY A 64 4.77 -12.28 -27.17
N LYS A 65 4.54 -11.28 -26.31
CA LYS A 65 5.18 -9.96 -26.36
C LYS A 65 5.86 -9.66 -25.03
N THR A 66 6.96 -8.88 -25.07
CA THR A 66 7.60 -8.32 -23.88
C THR A 66 6.99 -6.96 -23.55
N TRP A 67 6.60 -6.76 -22.31
CA TRP A 67 5.98 -5.56 -21.76
C TRP A 67 6.93 -4.88 -20.79
N LYS A 68 6.89 -3.56 -20.73
CA LYS A 68 7.61 -2.78 -19.73
C LYS A 68 6.72 -2.57 -18.50
N GLY A 69 7.31 -2.66 -17.31
CA GLY A 69 6.62 -2.42 -16.05
C GLY A 69 7.49 -1.63 -15.08
N GLY A 70 6.93 -0.55 -14.56
CA GLY A 70 7.53 0.21 -13.45
C GLY A 70 7.38 -0.50 -12.12
N GLN A 71 7.92 0.09 -11.06
CA GLN A 71 7.70 -0.39 -9.69
C GLN A 71 6.23 -0.21 -9.28
N HIS A 72 5.63 -1.22 -8.66
CA HIS A 72 4.26 -1.21 -8.10
C HIS A 72 3.12 -1.11 -9.13
N GLY A 73 3.33 -1.59 -10.33
CA GLY A 73 2.31 -1.52 -11.38
C GLY A 73 2.10 -0.11 -11.91
N PHE A 74 0.91 0.15 -12.42
CA PHE A 74 0.60 1.39 -13.12
C PHE A 74 -0.75 2.03 -12.71
N ALA A 75 -1.59 1.36 -11.93
CA ALA A 75 -2.90 1.89 -11.55
C ALA A 75 -2.78 3.25 -10.85
N ARG A 76 -1.73 3.43 -10.06
CA ARG A 76 -1.41 4.68 -9.35
C ARG A 76 -1.02 5.86 -10.26
N ASP A 77 -0.78 5.61 -11.55
CA ASP A 77 -0.34 6.62 -12.54
C ASP A 77 -1.45 6.96 -13.55
N LEU A 78 -2.62 6.33 -13.44
CA LEU A 78 -3.72 6.49 -14.38
C LEU A 78 -4.90 7.22 -13.74
N GLU A 79 -5.68 7.88 -14.59
CA GLU A 79 -6.94 8.51 -14.19
C GLU A 79 -7.99 7.44 -13.92
N HIS A 80 -8.64 7.49 -12.75
CA HIS A 80 -9.77 6.66 -12.39
C HIS A 80 -11.06 7.45 -12.55
N THR A 81 -12.11 6.79 -13.02
CA THR A 81 -13.44 7.38 -13.13
C THR A 81 -14.09 7.46 -11.76
N LEU A 82 -14.49 8.65 -11.33
CA LEU A 82 -15.29 8.82 -10.12
C LEU A 82 -16.71 8.31 -10.36
N LEU A 83 -17.10 7.24 -9.66
CA LEU A 83 -18.42 6.65 -9.73
C LEU A 83 -19.39 7.26 -8.72
N ARG A 84 -18.88 7.56 -7.50
CA ARG A 84 -19.68 8.05 -6.39
C ARG A 84 -18.83 8.85 -5.42
N ALA A 85 -19.37 9.95 -4.89
CA ALA A 85 -18.84 10.70 -3.76
C ALA A 85 -20.01 11.29 -2.98
N GLU A 86 -20.57 10.51 -2.04
CA GLU A 86 -21.73 10.93 -1.25
C GLU A 86 -21.77 10.22 0.11
N GLY A 87 -22.33 10.90 1.10
CA GLY A 87 -22.37 10.42 2.48
C GLY A 87 -20.95 10.19 3.04
N ASP A 88 -20.68 8.97 3.46
CA ASP A 88 -19.40 8.52 4.02
C ASP A 88 -18.52 7.78 2.99
N THR A 89 -18.88 7.76 1.71
CA THR A 89 -18.30 6.87 0.70
C THR A 89 -17.83 7.61 -0.56
N ILE A 90 -16.59 7.30 -1.00
CA ILE A 90 -16.07 7.61 -2.34
C ILE A 90 -15.80 6.31 -3.05
N GLN A 91 -16.18 6.21 -4.33
CA GLN A 91 -15.89 5.05 -5.17
C GLN A 91 -15.35 5.49 -6.53
N LEU A 92 -14.23 4.89 -6.93
CA LEU A 92 -13.56 5.14 -8.20
C LEU A 92 -13.30 3.82 -8.93
N GLU A 93 -13.19 3.89 -10.25
CA GLU A 93 -12.95 2.72 -11.10
C GLU A 93 -11.85 2.99 -12.12
N LEU A 94 -10.94 2.03 -12.28
CA LEU A 94 -10.05 1.91 -13.43
C LEU A 94 -10.42 0.65 -14.20
N ARG A 95 -10.76 0.82 -15.48
CA ARG A 95 -11.09 -0.29 -16.38
C ARG A 95 -10.03 -0.40 -17.45
N ALA A 96 -9.61 -1.64 -17.75
CA ALA A 96 -8.73 -1.88 -18.89
C ALA A 96 -9.45 -1.49 -20.19
N ASP A 97 -9.00 -0.42 -20.81
CA ASP A 97 -9.37 0.01 -22.15
C ASP A 97 -8.38 -0.53 -23.19
N ASP A 98 -8.61 -0.22 -24.45
CA ASP A 98 -7.74 -0.69 -25.54
C ASP A 98 -6.31 -0.12 -25.44
N ALA A 99 -6.13 1.10 -24.93
CA ALA A 99 -4.83 1.70 -24.73
C ALA A 99 -4.04 0.99 -23.63
N ILE A 100 -4.65 0.72 -22.48
CA ILE A 100 -4.04 -0.03 -21.40
C ILE A 100 -3.66 -1.44 -21.87
N LYS A 101 -4.56 -2.11 -22.61
CA LYS A 101 -4.29 -3.46 -23.13
C LYS A 101 -3.20 -3.49 -24.19
N ALA A 102 -3.06 -2.45 -25.01
CA ALA A 102 -2.04 -2.36 -26.05
C ALA A 102 -0.65 -1.98 -25.52
N GLU A 103 -0.59 -1.16 -24.46
CA GLU A 103 0.65 -0.50 -24.04
C GLU A 103 1.19 -0.96 -22.68
N ARG A 104 0.33 -1.46 -21.78
CA ARG A 104 0.70 -1.72 -20.38
C ARG A 104 0.47 -3.14 -19.92
N PHE A 105 -0.74 -3.71 -20.14
CA PHE A 105 -1.13 -4.99 -19.55
C PHE A 105 -2.23 -5.65 -20.38
N PRO A 106 -1.96 -6.78 -21.08
CA PRO A 106 -2.85 -7.31 -22.12
C PRO A 106 -4.03 -8.15 -21.61
N TYR A 107 -4.55 -7.83 -20.42
CA TYR A 107 -5.67 -8.54 -19.82
C TYR A 107 -6.80 -7.58 -19.48
N ASP A 108 -8.03 -8.07 -19.59
CA ASP A 108 -9.19 -7.32 -19.15
C ASP A 108 -9.28 -7.32 -17.62
N PHE A 109 -9.52 -6.17 -17.04
CA PHE A 109 -9.79 -6.02 -15.61
C PHE A 109 -10.68 -4.81 -15.34
N VAL A 110 -11.35 -4.85 -14.19
CA VAL A 110 -11.97 -3.70 -13.55
C VAL A 110 -11.40 -3.64 -12.14
N LEU A 111 -10.73 -2.55 -11.81
CA LEU A 111 -10.26 -2.23 -10.46
C LEU A 111 -11.17 -1.15 -9.87
N THR A 112 -11.90 -1.49 -8.82
CA THR A 112 -12.72 -0.54 -8.06
C THR A 112 -12.03 -0.22 -6.75
N SER A 113 -11.84 1.07 -6.47
CA SER A 113 -11.31 1.61 -5.22
C SER A 113 -12.43 2.30 -4.46
N THR A 114 -12.74 1.82 -3.25
CA THR A 114 -13.81 2.36 -2.42
C THR A 114 -13.25 2.80 -1.07
N PHE A 115 -13.48 4.05 -0.72
CA PHE A 115 -13.18 4.61 0.60
C PHE A 115 -14.45 4.80 1.37
N ARG A 116 -14.50 4.38 2.63
CA ARG A 116 -15.62 4.61 3.55
C ARG A 116 -15.11 5.08 4.92
N LEU A 117 -15.77 6.08 5.47
CA LEU A 117 -15.48 6.57 6.83
C LEU A 117 -16.44 5.92 7.83
N GLU A 118 -15.88 5.39 8.92
CA GLU A 118 -16.65 4.86 10.04
C GLU A 118 -16.01 5.28 11.37
N GLY A 119 -16.61 6.25 12.06
CA GLY A 119 -16.00 6.86 13.23
C GLY A 119 -14.62 7.42 12.88
N LYS A 120 -13.58 7.02 13.63
CA LYS A 120 -12.18 7.37 13.39
C LYS A 120 -11.45 6.44 12.42
N THR A 121 -12.16 5.60 11.68
CA THR A 121 -11.58 4.59 10.79
C THR A 121 -11.87 4.91 9.33
N VAL A 122 -10.84 4.81 8.50
CA VAL A 122 -10.93 4.79 7.03
C VAL A 122 -10.87 3.32 6.59
N HIS A 123 -11.88 2.87 5.87
CA HIS A 123 -11.86 1.59 5.16
C HIS A 123 -11.57 1.85 3.68
N HIS A 124 -10.43 1.39 3.19
CA HIS A 124 -10.06 1.44 1.79
C HIS A 124 -10.16 0.03 1.20
N THR A 125 -11.18 -0.22 0.38
CA THR A 125 -11.41 -1.50 -0.30
C THR A 125 -10.94 -1.42 -1.74
N LEU A 126 -10.13 -2.38 -2.17
CA LEU A 126 -9.79 -2.63 -3.56
C LEU A 126 -10.49 -3.91 -4.02
N GLN A 127 -11.30 -3.80 -5.06
CA GLN A 127 -11.96 -4.94 -5.71
C GLN A 127 -11.45 -5.07 -7.14
N VAL A 128 -11.06 -6.28 -7.52
CA VAL A 128 -10.68 -6.61 -8.89
C VAL A 128 -11.73 -7.57 -9.46
N THR A 129 -12.25 -7.24 -10.62
CA THR A 129 -13.17 -8.10 -11.39
C THR A 129 -12.52 -8.45 -12.71
N ASN A 130 -12.66 -9.70 -13.13
CA ASN A 130 -12.27 -10.17 -14.46
C ASN A 130 -13.49 -10.15 -15.41
N PRO A 131 -13.68 -9.11 -16.24
CA PRO A 131 -14.77 -9.06 -17.22
C PRO A 131 -14.42 -9.77 -18.54
N GLY A 132 -13.20 -10.29 -18.65
CA GLY A 132 -12.67 -10.91 -19.87
C GLY A 132 -13.09 -12.36 -20.05
N THR A 133 -12.44 -13.03 -21.00
CA THR A 133 -12.70 -14.42 -21.37
C THR A 133 -11.56 -15.37 -20.98
N GLU A 134 -10.49 -14.85 -20.41
CA GLU A 134 -9.31 -15.60 -19.98
C GLU A 134 -9.05 -15.38 -18.49
N GLU A 135 -8.21 -16.21 -17.88
CA GLU A 135 -7.77 -16.06 -16.49
C GLU A 135 -7.03 -14.72 -16.29
N LEU A 136 -7.38 -13.97 -15.27
CA LEU A 136 -6.71 -12.77 -14.83
C LEU A 136 -5.85 -13.03 -13.60
N ARG A 137 -4.53 -12.88 -13.74
CA ARG A 137 -3.55 -12.92 -12.64
C ARG A 137 -3.12 -11.51 -12.28
N PHE A 138 -3.01 -11.20 -11.01
CA PHE A 138 -2.54 -9.90 -10.55
C PHE A 138 -1.90 -9.97 -9.17
N GLY A 139 -1.07 -8.97 -8.88
CA GLY A 139 -0.62 -8.61 -7.54
C GLY A 139 -1.28 -7.33 -7.08
N ILE A 140 -1.45 -7.15 -5.77
CA ILE A 140 -2.13 -5.99 -5.22
C ILE A 140 -1.64 -5.66 -3.81
N GLY A 141 -1.68 -4.38 -3.43
CA GLY A 141 -1.30 -3.91 -2.11
C GLY A 141 -1.65 -2.44 -1.89
N PHE A 142 -1.48 -2.00 -0.65
CA PHE A 142 -1.65 -0.62 -0.20
C PHE A 142 -0.30 -0.03 0.21
N HIS A 143 -0.16 1.29 0.08
CA HIS A 143 1.08 1.98 0.42
C HIS A 143 0.81 3.37 1.06
N PRO A 144 -0.03 3.47 2.10
CA PRO A 144 -0.30 4.75 2.74
C PRO A 144 0.91 5.26 3.52
N ALA A 145 1.16 6.56 3.45
CA ALA A 145 2.18 7.24 4.22
C ALA A 145 1.56 8.18 5.25
N PHE A 146 1.99 8.08 6.49
CA PHE A 146 1.49 8.84 7.63
C PHE A 146 2.55 9.81 8.12
N ASN A 147 2.17 11.07 8.35
CA ASN A 147 3.06 12.10 8.85
C ASN A 147 3.72 11.72 10.18
N ILE A 148 5.01 11.94 10.30
CA ILE A 148 5.81 11.85 11.52
C ILE A 148 6.75 13.07 11.57
N PRO A 149 6.85 13.75 12.71
CA PRO A 149 6.05 13.59 13.95
C PRO A 149 4.60 14.03 13.77
N PHE A 150 3.73 13.69 14.73
CA PHE A 150 2.32 14.10 14.72
C PHE A 150 2.14 15.59 15.02
N ASP A 151 3.12 16.25 15.63
CA ASP A 151 3.16 17.67 15.91
C ASP A 151 4.60 18.20 16.00
N GLU A 152 4.75 19.50 16.24
CA GLU A 152 6.06 20.15 16.31
C GLU A 152 6.84 19.94 17.63
N LYS A 153 6.21 19.30 18.63
CA LYS A 153 6.82 19.10 19.96
C LYS A 153 7.61 17.81 20.02
N HIS A 154 7.30 16.85 19.14
CA HIS A 154 7.86 15.50 19.12
C HIS A 154 8.87 15.34 17.98
N THR A 155 9.72 14.35 18.13
CA THR A 155 10.77 13.97 17.17
C THR A 155 10.60 12.51 16.76
N THR A 156 11.34 12.03 15.77
CA THR A 156 11.31 10.64 15.31
C THR A 156 11.40 9.63 16.46
N THR A 157 12.25 9.90 17.46
CA THR A 157 12.53 8.96 18.56
C THR A 157 11.40 8.86 19.60
N ASP A 158 10.40 9.74 19.52
CA ASP A 158 9.22 9.68 20.39
C ASP A 158 8.18 8.69 19.89
N TYR A 159 8.42 8.04 18.74
CA TYR A 159 7.52 7.08 18.11
C TYR A 159 8.07 5.66 18.12
N GLU A 160 7.16 4.69 17.97
CA GLU A 160 7.46 3.29 17.76
C GLU A 160 6.39 2.62 16.91
N PHE A 161 6.75 1.64 16.10
CA PHE A 161 5.78 0.70 15.57
C PHE A 161 5.34 -0.25 16.69
N ARG A 162 4.05 -0.59 16.71
CA ARG A 162 3.47 -1.48 17.73
C ARG A 162 2.63 -2.55 17.09
N PHE A 163 2.88 -3.80 17.49
CA PHE A 163 2.04 -4.96 17.21
C PHE A 163 1.03 -5.19 18.34
N ASP A 164 -0.12 -5.81 18.06
CA ASP A 164 -1.09 -6.16 19.11
C ASP A 164 -0.58 -7.27 20.04
N ARG A 165 0.44 -8.02 19.62
CA ARG A 165 1.13 -9.07 20.37
C ARG A 165 2.61 -9.13 20.03
N PRO A 166 3.44 -9.79 20.84
CA PRO A 166 4.86 -10.02 20.48
C PRO A 166 5.02 -10.82 19.19
N GLU A 167 5.87 -10.32 18.29
CA GLU A 167 6.11 -10.88 16.97
C GLU A 167 7.58 -11.22 16.73
N SER A 168 7.78 -12.15 15.80
CA SER A 168 9.08 -12.53 15.24
C SER A 168 8.93 -12.60 13.72
N PRO A 169 8.76 -11.46 13.03
CA PRO A 169 8.52 -11.47 11.60
C PRO A 169 9.72 -12.03 10.84
N VAL A 170 9.45 -12.87 9.84
CA VAL A 170 10.44 -13.24 8.85
C VAL A 170 10.59 -12.06 7.89
N ILE A 171 11.80 -11.47 7.84
CA ILE A 171 12.09 -10.39 6.89
C ILE A 171 12.56 -11.03 5.59
N LEU A 172 11.83 -10.77 4.51
CA LEU A 172 12.19 -11.18 3.16
C LEU A 172 13.17 -10.16 2.58
N ASP A 173 14.39 -10.59 2.23
CA ASP A 173 15.45 -9.69 1.81
C ASP A 173 15.29 -9.31 0.33
N ALA A 174 15.06 -8.03 0.07
CA ALA A 174 14.95 -7.44 -1.28
C ALA A 174 16.11 -6.46 -1.61
N ARG A 175 17.17 -6.48 -0.81
CA ARG A 175 18.32 -5.58 -1.00
C ARG A 175 19.32 -6.12 -2.02
N PRO A 176 20.08 -5.24 -2.74
CA PRO A 176 20.00 -3.77 -2.67
C PRO A 176 19.07 -3.15 -3.70
N ASN A 177 18.46 -3.92 -4.58
CA ASN A 177 17.80 -3.42 -5.79
C ASN A 177 16.26 -3.52 -5.77
N GLY A 178 15.68 -4.00 -4.65
CA GLY A 178 14.22 -4.16 -4.51
C GLY A 178 13.64 -5.42 -5.16
N LEU A 179 14.51 -6.36 -5.61
CA LEU A 179 14.14 -7.72 -6.01
C LEU A 179 14.41 -8.68 -4.84
N LEU A 180 13.55 -9.67 -4.66
CA LEU A 180 13.77 -10.67 -3.63
C LEU A 180 15.05 -11.47 -3.92
N SER A 181 15.92 -11.55 -2.92
CA SER A 181 17.20 -12.27 -3.02
C SER A 181 17.07 -13.79 -2.79
N GLY A 182 15.87 -14.26 -2.43
CA GLY A 182 15.64 -15.63 -1.95
C GLY A 182 16.11 -15.87 -0.52
N LYS A 183 16.68 -14.85 0.14
CA LYS A 183 17.13 -14.92 1.54
C LYS A 183 16.08 -14.31 2.46
N SER A 184 16.10 -14.76 3.72
CA SER A 184 15.29 -14.21 4.79
C SER A 184 16.06 -14.20 6.11
N TYR A 185 15.64 -13.34 7.03
CA TYR A 185 16.25 -13.23 8.34
C TYR A 185 15.27 -12.74 9.39
N TYR A 186 15.64 -12.82 10.66
CA TYR A 186 14.90 -12.27 11.78
C TYR A 186 15.61 -11.02 12.28
N GLN A 187 15.05 -9.83 12.03
CA GLN A 187 15.54 -8.58 12.60
C GLN A 187 15.11 -8.43 14.05
N TRP A 188 13.86 -8.80 14.34
CA TRP A 188 13.26 -8.74 15.66
C TRP A 188 12.75 -10.11 16.07
N LYS A 189 12.90 -10.44 17.36
CA LYS A 189 12.44 -11.71 17.93
C LYS A 189 11.67 -11.45 19.21
N ASN A 190 10.40 -11.92 19.24
CA ASN A 190 9.49 -11.77 20.37
C ASN A 190 9.36 -10.30 20.83
N GLN A 191 9.24 -9.38 19.85
CA GLN A 191 9.12 -7.95 20.10
C GLN A 191 7.69 -7.50 19.84
N GLN A 192 7.11 -6.72 20.75
CA GLN A 192 5.81 -6.09 20.55
C GLN A 192 5.95 -4.69 19.97
N THR A 193 7.11 -4.05 20.14
CA THR A 193 7.38 -2.71 19.62
C THR A 193 8.71 -2.66 18.88
N ILE A 194 8.78 -1.77 17.89
CA ILE A 194 10.01 -1.44 17.15
C ILE A 194 10.21 0.07 17.29
N PRO A 195 11.21 0.54 18.04
CA PRO A 195 11.49 1.97 18.16
C PRO A 195 11.76 2.59 16.78
N LEU A 196 11.14 3.73 16.50
CA LEU A 196 11.46 4.51 15.32
C LEU A 196 12.73 5.32 15.56
N THR A 197 13.64 5.27 14.58
CA THR A 197 14.88 6.06 14.56
C THR A 197 15.11 6.59 13.15
N ASP A 198 15.88 7.66 13.00
CA ASP A 198 16.19 8.23 11.69
C ASP A 198 17.02 7.30 10.79
N ASP A 199 17.64 6.26 11.36
CA ASP A 199 18.42 5.28 10.63
C ASP A 199 17.68 3.95 10.38
N LEU A 200 16.47 3.80 10.89
CA LEU A 200 15.73 2.53 10.78
C LEU A 200 15.61 2.04 9.33
N PHE A 201 15.35 2.97 8.41
CA PHE A 201 15.15 2.67 6.99
C PHE A 201 16.39 2.97 6.10
N ALA A 202 17.58 3.09 6.70
CA ALA A 202 18.82 3.35 5.94
C ALA A 202 19.14 2.29 4.87
N ASN A 203 18.63 1.07 5.04
CA ASN A 203 18.78 -0.05 4.12
C ASN A 203 17.47 -0.46 3.43
N ASP A 204 16.55 0.50 3.19
CA ASP A 204 15.24 0.28 2.57
C ASP A 204 14.18 -0.30 3.54
N SER A 205 13.10 -0.86 3.02
CA SER A 205 11.93 -1.36 3.73
C SER A 205 12.20 -2.69 4.45
N PHE A 206 11.33 -3.00 5.40
CA PHE A 206 11.24 -4.33 6.00
C PHE A 206 9.99 -5.06 5.48
N CYS A 207 10.19 -5.98 4.55
CA CYS A 207 9.12 -6.85 4.06
C CYS A 207 8.91 -8.01 5.03
N MET A 208 7.88 -7.93 5.83
CA MET A 208 7.55 -8.89 6.89
C MET A 208 6.57 -9.95 6.39
N ALA A 209 6.89 -11.21 6.66
CA ALA A 209 6.02 -12.37 6.42
C ALA A 209 5.81 -13.16 7.72
N GLY A 210 4.76 -13.99 7.74
CA GLY A 210 4.46 -14.87 8.88
C GLY A 210 4.00 -14.16 10.14
N LEU A 211 3.44 -12.95 10.00
CA LEU A 211 2.85 -12.19 11.10
C LEU A 211 1.61 -12.91 11.65
N ARG A 212 1.47 -12.90 12.98
CA ARG A 212 0.29 -13.38 13.71
C ARG A 212 -0.49 -12.23 14.33
N THR A 213 0.10 -11.02 14.33
CA THR A 213 -0.57 -9.80 14.79
C THR A 213 -1.74 -9.46 13.86
N GLY A 214 -2.83 -8.99 14.43
CA GLY A 214 -3.96 -8.45 13.67
C GLY A 214 -3.74 -7.00 13.23
N THR A 215 -2.81 -6.29 13.89
CA THR A 215 -2.59 -4.87 13.65
C THR A 215 -1.11 -4.47 13.70
N ILE A 216 -0.75 -3.45 12.91
CA ILE A 216 0.50 -2.69 13.05
C ILE A 216 0.11 -1.22 13.23
N GLY A 217 0.55 -0.62 14.33
CA GLY A 217 0.36 0.80 14.61
C GLY A 217 1.67 1.58 14.59
N ILE A 218 1.60 2.89 14.35
CA ILE A 218 2.63 3.85 14.72
C ILE A 218 2.10 4.64 15.92
N CYS A 219 2.82 4.60 17.02
CA CYS A 219 2.37 5.12 18.31
C CYS A 219 3.36 6.16 18.84
N GLU A 220 2.82 7.26 19.36
CA GLU A 220 3.56 8.24 20.13
C GLU A 220 3.63 7.79 21.59
N LYS A 221 4.84 7.71 22.14
CA LYS A 221 5.11 6.95 23.38
C LYS A 221 4.50 7.59 24.63
N ASP A 222 4.55 8.92 24.73
CA ASP A 222 4.15 9.65 25.95
C ASP A 222 2.65 9.97 25.99
N THR A 223 2.02 10.23 24.85
CA THR A 223 0.61 10.58 24.76
C THR A 223 -0.31 9.40 24.45
N GLY A 224 0.23 8.34 23.85
CA GLY A 224 -0.51 7.19 23.36
C GLY A 224 -1.30 7.45 22.07
N ARG A 225 -1.18 8.63 21.44
CA ARG A 225 -1.75 8.90 20.12
C ARG A 225 -1.20 7.87 19.13
N ASN A 226 -2.05 7.39 18.23
CA ASN A 226 -1.62 6.35 17.31
C ASN A 226 -2.42 6.36 16.01
N ILE A 227 -1.82 5.74 14.97
CA ILE A 227 -2.46 5.36 13.72
C ILE A 227 -2.26 3.85 13.58
N THR A 228 -3.34 3.09 13.47
CA THR A 228 -3.31 1.63 13.50
C THR A 228 -3.93 1.04 12.23
N CYS A 229 -3.14 0.26 11.48
CA CYS A 229 -3.56 -0.50 10.31
C CYS A 229 -3.92 -1.93 10.70
N ARG A 230 -5.09 -2.42 10.28
CA ARG A 230 -5.44 -3.84 10.38
C ARG A 230 -4.72 -4.61 9.27
N VAL A 231 -3.87 -5.55 9.67
CA VAL A 231 -3.04 -6.36 8.75
C VAL A 231 -3.41 -7.85 8.77
N GLU A 232 -4.42 -8.21 9.55
CA GLU A 232 -4.96 -9.57 9.59
C GLU A 232 -5.44 -10.01 8.20
N GLY A 233 -5.02 -11.19 7.75
CA GLY A 233 -5.37 -11.73 6.44
C GLY A 233 -4.42 -11.33 5.31
N TYR A 234 -3.48 -10.42 5.57
CA TYR A 234 -2.43 -10.09 4.60
C TYR A 234 -1.21 -10.99 4.79
N PRO A 235 -0.77 -11.69 3.74
CA PRO A 235 0.41 -12.57 3.83
C PRO A 235 1.71 -11.80 4.06
N TYR A 236 1.73 -10.53 3.66
CA TYR A 236 2.90 -9.65 3.77
C TYR A 236 2.50 -8.26 4.28
N SER A 237 3.34 -7.68 5.14
CA SER A 237 3.20 -6.27 5.54
C SER A 237 4.58 -5.63 5.57
N LEU A 238 4.71 -4.48 4.94
CA LEU A 238 5.95 -3.73 4.92
C LEU A 238 5.83 -2.53 5.84
N ILE A 239 6.96 -2.16 6.46
CA ILE A 239 7.16 -0.84 7.03
C ILE A 239 8.30 -0.16 6.29
N TRP A 240 8.11 1.12 5.99
CA TRP A 240 9.07 1.89 5.20
C TRP A 240 8.98 3.39 5.48
N SER A 241 10.05 4.08 5.19
CA SER A 241 10.12 5.52 4.96
C SER A 241 11.20 5.83 3.93
N ALA A 242 11.10 6.97 3.25
CA ALA A 242 12.19 7.48 2.44
C ALA A 242 13.41 7.79 3.33
N PRO A 243 14.65 7.69 2.79
CA PRO A 243 15.88 7.89 3.56
C PRO A 243 16.16 9.38 3.88
N ALA A 244 15.14 10.10 4.34
CA ALA A 244 15.26 11.49 4.82
C ALA A 244 15.58 11.52 6.31
N LYS A 245 16.35 12.51 6.73
CA LYS A 245 16.67 12.76 8.14
C LYS A 245 16.32 14.20 8.51
N PRO A 246 15.50 14.41 9.54
CA PRO A 246 14.75 13.40 10.29
C PRO A 246 13.71 12.68 9.42
N VAL A 247 13.21 11.52 9.88
CA VAL A 247 12.08 10.82 9.27
C VAL A 247 10.86 11.76 9.29
N ARG A 248 10.19 11.89 8.15
CA ARG A 248 9.06 12.80 7.96
C ARG A 248 7.72 12.10 7.81
N PHE A 249 7.75 10.83 7.49
CA PHE A 249 6.58 9.97 7.40
C PHE A 249 6.98 8.51 7.60
N VAL A 250 6.00 7.66 7.82
CA VAL A 250 6.17 6.21 7.78
C VAL A 250 5.05 5.57 6.97
N CYS A 251 5.36 4.49 6.25
CA CYS A 251 4.37 3.65 5.59
C CYS A 251 4.14 2.37 6.39
N ILE A 252 2.88 1.92 6.42
CA ILE A 252 2.48 0.57 6.83
C ILE A 252 1.71 -0.01 5.65
N GLU A 253 2.30 -1.02 5.01
CA GLU A 253 1.93 -1.45 3.67
C GLU A 253 1.50 -2.92 3.64
N PRO A 254 0.21 -3.24 3.83
CA PRO A 254 -0.28 -4.60 3.66
C PRO A 254 -0.37 -4.98 2.18
N TRP A 255 0.28 -6.11 1.82
CA TRP A 255 0.35 -6.61 0.45
C TRP A 255 -0.14 -8.05 0.34
N HIS A 256 -0.75 -8.40 -0.81
CA HIS A 256 -1.13 -9.77 -1.16
C HIS A 256 -0.16 -10.43 -2.16
N SER A 257 0.86 -9.71 -2.62
CA SER A 257 1.90 -10.23 -3.49
C SER A 257 3.26 -9.63 -3.14
N LEU A 258 4.30 -10.13 -3.76
CA LEU A 258 5.69 -9.75 -3.49
C LEU A 258 6.35 -9.13 -4.74
N PRO A 259 7.46 -8.40 -4.57
CA PRO A 259 8.37 -8.08 -5.66
C PRO A 259 8.84 -9.37 -6.34
N ALA A 260 9.31 -9.27 -7.59
CA ALA A 260 9.93 -10.40 -8.24
C ALA A 260 11.21 -10.84 -7.50
N ALA A 261 11.47 -12.14 -7.48
CA ALA A 261 12.80 -12.66 -7.24
C ALA A 261 13.62 -12.61 -8.54
N ALA A 262 14.95 -12.49 -8.42
CA ALA A 262 15.83 -12.50 -9.60
C ALA A 262 15.74 -13.77 -10.45
N THR A 263 15.22 -14.85 -9.86
CA THR A 263 15.02 -16.17 -10.48
C THR A 263 13.59 -16.40 -10.98
N ASP A 264 12.67 -15.44 -10.79
CA ASP A 264 11.29 -15.62 -11.20
C ASP A 264 11.16 -15.68 -12.73
N PRO A 265 10.22 -16.48 -13.25
CA PRO A 265 9.92 -16.46 -14.67
C PRO A 265 9.43 -15.09 -15.10
N GLN A 266 9.85 -14.64 -16.26
CA GLN A 266 9.33 -13.41 -16.85
C GLN A 266 7.92 -13.58 -17.44
N ASP A 267 7.51 -14.83 -17.65
CA ASP A 267 6.17 -15.17 -18.13
C ASP A 267 5.13 -14.84 -17.06
N TRP A 268 4.24 -13.92 -17.41
CA TRP A 268 3.18 -13.46 -16.51
C TRP A 268 2.27 -14.60 -16.01
N GLU A 269 2.01 -15.56 -16.88
CA GLU A 269 1.13 -16.70 -16.58
C GLU A 269 1.75 -17.68 -15.58
N GLN A 270 3.07 -17.65 -15.41
CA GLN A 270 3.81 -18.48 -14.46
C GLN A 270 4.18 -17.73 -13.17
N ARG A 271 3.92 -16.43 -13.13
CA ARG A 271 4.30 -15.60 -11.98
C ARG A 271 3.39 -15.87 -10.79
N ALA A 272 3.98 -15.83 -9.57
CA ALA A 272 3.20 -15.82 -8.34
C ALA A 272 2.30 -14.58 -8.28
N ALA A 273 1.04 -14.76 -7.90
CA ALA A 273 0.02 -13.73 -7.90
C ALA A 273 -0.69 -13.66 -6.53
N ALA A 274 -1.37 -12.55 -6.26
CA ALA A 274 -2.26 -12.41 -5.12
C ALA A 274 -3.53 -13.26 -5.32
N ALA A 275 -4.06 -13.24 -6.54
CA ALA A 275 -5.20 -14.03 -6.97
C ALA A 275 -5.15 -14.32 -8.48
N CYS A 276 -5.86 -15.36 -8.86
CA CYS A 276 -6.14 -15.76 -10.24
C CYS A 276 -7.65 -15.83 -10.36
N LEU A 277 -8.25 -15.01 -11.23
CA LEU A 277 -9.69 -14.95 -11.41
C LEU A 277 -10.09 -15.57 -12.74
N ALA A 278 -11.01 -16.53 -12.70
CA ALA A 278 -11.68 -16.99 -13.89
C ALA A 278 -12.57 -15.86 -14.48
N PRO A 279 -12.99 -15.97 -15.76
CA PRO A 279 -13.95 -15.05 -16.37
C PRO A 279 -15.19 -14.85 -15.50
N GLY A 280 -15.54 -13.58 -15.26
CA GLY A 280 -16.69 -13.16 -14.44
C GLY A 280 -16.44 -13.17 -12.92
N GLU A 281 -15.33 -13.67 -12.44
CA GLU A 281 -15.03 -13.67 -11.00
C GLU A 281 -14.54 -12.31 -10.50
N SER A 282 -14.73 -12.10 -9.20
CA SER A 282 -14.24 -10.92 -8.48
C SER A 282 -13.53 -11.32 -7.19
N TRP A 283 -12.56 -10.52 -6.79
CA TRP A 283 -11.83 -10.63 -5.52
C TRP A 283 -11.67 -9.27 -4.89
N GLN A 284 -11.66 -9.19 -3.56
CA GLN A 284 -11.49 -7.91 -2.87
C GLN A 284 -10.64 -8.03 -1.61
N THR A 285 -10.04 -6.91 -1.22
CA THR A 285 -9.33 -6.73 0.05
C THR A 285 -9.63 -5.35 0.62
N THR A 286 -9.56 -5.22 1.95
CA THR A 286 -9.83 -3.95 2.64
C THR A 286 -8.73 -3.66 3.64
N LEU A 287 -8.08 -2.51 3.51
CA LEU A 287 -7.25 -1.92 4.54
C LEU A 287 -8.14 -1.04 5.43
N SER A 288 -8.21 -1.37 6.71
CA SER A 288 -8.86 -0.54 7.73
C SER A 288 -7.79 0.16 8.56
N THR A 289 -7.80 1.49 8.56
CA THR A 289 -6.86 2.31 9.32
C THR A 289 -7.61 3.19 10.30
N THR A 290 -7.30 3.05 11.59
CA THR A 290 -7.91 3.84 12.68
C THR A 290 -6.94 4.93 13.14
N PHE A 291 -7.47 6.13 13.34
CA PHE A 291 -6.72 7.34 13.66
C PHE A 291 -7.11 7.84 15.05
N ASP A 292 -6.32 7.45 16.06
CA ASP A 292 -6.49 7.85 17.45
C ASP A 292 -5.47 8.93 17.83
N ARG A 293 -5.64 10.13 17.22
CA ARG A 293 -4.71 11.25 17.46
C ARG A 293 -5.44 12.61 17.49
#